data_191a994d0c7f2bc612f2e420ff1a4bfd
#
_entry.id   191a994d0c7f2bc612f2e420ff1a4bfd
#
_cell.length_a   1.000
_cell.length_b   1.000
_cell.length_c   1.000
_cell.angle_alpha   90.00
_cell.angle_beta   90.00
_cell.angle_gamma   90.00
#
_symmetry.space_group_name_H-M   'P 1'
#
loop_
_entity.id
_entity.type
_entity.pdbx_description
1 polymer ?
#
loop_
_entity_poly.entity_id
_entity_poly.type
_entity_poly.pdbx_seq_one_letter_code
_entity_poly.pdbx_strand_id
1 'polypeptide(L)'
;DKSRIGAKGFSYGGTIIWNLGMDPRVKAIVSYFGSGWLDYYRAKGVFKYKVPYTEPPKTSTEEMILTAIAPEAHSPYITAATLWLNGTNDHHGGHERGEDNFKKFQPGVPWDFAHQARAHHDTSKLGNNAKLWLEKHVLGKDIDWPARPVTEIKLDANGVPELHIKPSSPEKIESLEVYNSFKESNNVGRLWLDAKAEKK
;
A
#
# COMPACT_ATOMS: atom_id res chain seq x y z
N ASP A 1 22.05 13.26 13.03
CA ASP A 1 21.16 13.88 14.01
C ASP A 1 20.11 12.87 14.45
N LYS A 2 20.10 12.56 15.74
CA LYS A 2 19.18 11.53 16.31
C LYS A 2 17.70 11.92 16.24
N SER A 3 17.39 13.16 15.95
CA SER A 3 16.01 13.65 15.79
C SER A 3 15.48 13.55 14.35
N ARG A 4 16.31 13.12 13.41
CA ARG A 4 16.00 13.05 11.98
C ARG A 4 16.25 11.68 11.41
N ILE A 5 15.53 10.70 11.94
CA ILE A 5 15.64 9.31 11.48
C ILE A 5 14.48 9.01 10.52
N GLY A 6 14.85 8.58 9.33
CA GLY A 6 13.93 8.00 8.36
C GLY A 6 14.43 6.63 7.96
N ALA A 7 13.53 5.75 7.58
CA ALA A 7 13.91 4.40 7.18
C ALA A 7 13.11 3.93 5.96
N LYS A 8 13.70 3.04 5.16
CA LYS A 8 13.04 2.36 4.05
C LYS A 8 13.37 0.89 4.05
N GLY A 9 12.41 0.07 3.71
CA GLY A 9 12.56 -1.38 3.62
C GLY A 9 11.99 -1.93 2.32
N PHE A 10 12.66 -2.92 1.75
CA PHE A 10 12.30 -3.53 0.48
C PHE A 10 11.90 -4.99 0.70
N SER A 11 10.82 -5.46 0.05
CA SER A 11 10.33 -6.83 0.12
C SER A 11 10.05 -7.24 1.58
N TYR A 12 10.69 -8.27 2.09
CA TYR A 12 10.57 -8.66 3.49
C TYR A 12 11.02 -7.55 4.45
N GLY A 13 12.04 -6.77 4.07
CA GLY A 13 12.41 -5.54 4.78
C GLY A 13 11.29 -4.50 4.77
N GLY A 14 10.46 -4.47 3.72
CA GLY A 14 9.24 -3.67 3.65
C GLY A 14 8.21 -4.08 4.69
N THR A 15 8.10 -5.36 5.02
CA THR A 15 7.24 -5.84 6.11
C THR A 15 7.79 -5.42 7.48
N ILE A 16 9.09 -5.60 7.70
CA ILE A 16 9.71 -5.33 9.00
C ILE A 16 9.75 -3.83 9.33
N ILE A 17 9.86 -2.97 8.33
CA ILE A 17 10.00 -1.51 8.53
C ILE A 17 8.82 -0.89 9.29
N TRP A 18 7.63 -1.50 9.24
CA TRP A 18 6.46 -1.02 9.98
C TRP A 18 6.72 -1.00 11.49
N ASN A 19 7.49 -1.95 12.00
CA ASN A 19 7.85 -2.01 13.42
C ASN A 19 8.68 -0.80 13.84
N LEU A 20 9.54 -0.29 12.95
CA LEU A 20 10.32 0.91 13.22
C LEU A 20 9.45 2.17 13.28
N GLY A 21 8.30 2.16 12.63
CA GLY A 21 7.34 3.27 12.67
C GLY A 21 6.73 3.53 14.05
N MET A 22 6.85 2.60 14.98
CA MET A 22 6.43 2.76 16.38
C MET A 22 7.48 3.45 17.25
N ASP A 23 8.73 3.53 16.80
CA ASP A 23 9.78 4.20 17.55
C ASP A 23 9.64 5.73 17.41
N PRO A 24 9.45 6.48 18.50
CA PRO A 24 9.20 7.93 18.43
C PRO A 24 10.38 8.75 17.86
N ARG A 25 11.55 8.14 17.76
CA ARG A 25 12.73 8.74 17.11
C ARG A 25 12.64 8.70 15.59
N VAL A 26 11.86 7.77 15.04
CA VAL A 26 11.66 7.62 13.59
C VAL A 26 10.56 8.57 13.14
N LYS A 27 10.90 9.46 12.20
CA LYS A 27 9.98 10.48 11.68
C LYS A 27 9.20 10.01 10.47
N ALA A 28 9.81 9.17 9.63
CA ALA A 28 9.14 8.61 8.47
C ALA A 28 9.68 7.24 8.11
N ILE A 29 8.79 6.41 7.56
CA ILE A 29 9.13 5.12 6.98
C ILE A 29 8.59 5.02 5.55
N VAL A 30 9.30 4.25 4.71
CA VAL A 30 8.87 3.88 3.37
C VAL A 30 8.94 2.37 3.23
N SER A 31 7.79 1.74 3.12
CA SER A 31 7.67 0.31 2.85
C SER A 31 7.53 0.06 1.36
N TYR A 32 8.39 -0.79 0.81
CA TYR A 32 8.24 -1.32 -0.54
C TYR A 32 7.70 -2.74 -0.44
N PHE A 33 6.53 -2.98 -1.01
CA PHE A 33 5.78 -4.23 -1.13
C PHE A 33 5.20 -4.78 0.18
N GLY A 34 6.00 -4.92 1.23
CA GLY A 34 5.59 -5.59 2.45
C GLY A 34 4.46 -4.88 3.18
N SER A 35 3.24 -5.40 3.11
CA SER A 35 2.04 -4.83 3.75
C SER A 35 1.45 -5.70 4.85
N GLY A 36 2.03 -6.87 5.12
CA GLY A 36 1.47 -7.83 6.07
C GLY A 36 0.32 -8.66 5.50
N TRP A 37 -0.61 -9.03 6.37
CA TRP A 37 -1.78 -9.85 6.02
C TRP A 37 -1.43 -11.18 5.36
N LEU A 38 -0.32 -11.78 5.77
CA LEU A 38 0.23 -13.00 5.15
C LEU A 38 -0.75 -14.16 5.17
N ASP A 39 -1.49 -14.35 6.24
CA ASP A 39 -2.50 -15.42 6.33
C ASP A 39 -3.62 -15.24 5.33
N TYR A 40 -4.10 -14.01 5.17
CA TYR A 40 -5.12 -13.68 4.18
C TYR A 40 -4.65 -14.03 2.76
N TYR A 41 -3.43 -13.65 2.41
CA TYR A 41 -2.89 -13.92 1.08
C TYR A 41 -2.56 -15.41 0.88
N ARG A 42 -2.15 -16.11 1.93
CA ARG A 42 -2.00 -17.58 1.88
C ARG A 42 -3.35 -18.25 1.62
N ALA A 43 -4.39 -17.88 2.35
CA ALA A 43 -5.75 -18.40 2.14
C ALA A 43 -6.27 -18.13 0.71
N LYS A 44 -5.91 -16.98 0.13
CA LYS A 44 -6.21 -16.63 -1.27
C LYS A 44 -5.32 -17.35 -2.28
N GLY A 45 -4.34 -18.15 -1.85
CA GLY A 45 -3.43 -18.89 -2.71
C GLY A 45 -2.38 -18.06 -3.43
N VAL A 46 -2.13 -16.82 -2.99
CA VAL A 46 -1.10 -15.94 -3.55
C VAL A 46 0.30 -16.54 -3.40
N PHE A 47 0.53 -17.23 -2.29
CA PHE A 47 1.77 -17.98 -2.03
C PHE A 47 1.63 -19.47 -2.32
N LYS A 48 0.88 -19.86 -3.34
CA LYS A 48 0.75 -21.26 -3.74
C LYS A 48 2.06 -21.87 -4.21
N TYR A 49 2.92 -22.17 -3.28
CA TYR A 49 3.94 -23.18 -3.51
C TYR A 49 3.33 -24.55 -3.22
N LYS A 50 2.67 -25.16 -4.21
CA LYS A 50 2.35 -26.60 -4.34
C LYS A 50 1.66 -27.32 -3.16
N VAL A 51 1.27 -26.66 -2.09
CA VAL A 51 0.55 -27.29 -0.98
C VAL A 51 -0.80 -26.60 -0.85
N PRO A 52 -1.93 -27.35 -0.88
CA PRO A 52 -3.22 -26.78 -0.52
C PRO A 52 -3.07 -26.20 0.89
N TYR A 53 -3.29 -24.90 1.03
CA TYR A 53 -3.38 -24.27 2.34
C TYR A 53 -4.69 -24.76 2.97
N THR A 54 -4.58 -25.76 3.80
CA THR A 54 -5.58 -26.02 4.84
C THR A 54 -5.17 -25.17 6.03
N GLU A 55 -6.03 -24.29 6.52
CA GLU A 55 -5.76 -23.57 7.77
C GLU A 55 -5.54 -24.60 8.89
N PRO A 56 -4.32 -24.95 9.27
CA PRO A 56 -4.11 -25.63 10.52
C PRO A 56 -4.42 -24.62 11.62
N PRO A 57 -4.91 -25.06 12.77
CA PRO A 57 -4.95 -24.19 13.93
C PRO A 57 -3.54 -23.64 14.12
N LYS A 58 -3.42 -22.31 14.18
CA LYS A 58 -2.14 -21.64 14.36
C LYS A 58 -1.51 -22.16 15.64
N THR A 59 -0.25 -22.54 15.54
CA THR A 59 0.52 -22.82 16.75
C THR A 59 0.76 -21.51 17.52
N SER A 60 0.96 -21.59 18.82
CA SER A 60 1.31 -20.43 19.65
C SER A 60 2.55 -19.69 19.11
N THR A 61 3.48 -20.42 18.50
CA THR A 61 4.67 -19.86 17.85
C THR A 61 4.32 -19.06 16.60
N GLU A 62 3.39 -19.55 15.77
CA GLU A 62 2.94 -18.82 14.57
C GLU A 62 2.18 -17.57 14.94
N GLU A 63 1.31 -17.61 15.95
CA GLU A 63 0.61 -16.43 16.46
C GLU A 63 1.59 -15.40 17.03
N MET A 64 2.61 -15.84 17.74
CA MET A 64 3.66 -14.97 18.27
C MET A 64 4.45 -14.29 17.14
N ILE A 65 4.84 -15.04 16.10
CA ILE A 65 5.56 -14.49 14.94
C ILE A 65 4.68 -13.47 14.21
N LEU A 66 3.42 -13.79 13.95
CA LEU A 66 2.49 -12.87 13.30
C LEU A 66 2.32 -11.59 14.12
N THR A 67 2.15 -11.70 15.43
CA THR A 67 2.03 -10.55 16.32
C THR A 67 3.32 -9.74 16.38
N ALA A 68 4.49 -10.39 16.34
CA ALA A 68 5.78 -9.72 16.44
C ALA A 68 6.23 -9.01 15.14
N ILE A 69 5.75 -9.46 13.97
CA ILE A 69 6.28 -9.01 12.67
C ILE A 69 5.20 -8.35 11.81
N ALA A 70 3.94 -8.76 11.95
CA ALA A 70 2.88 -8.39 11.02
C ALA A 70 2.51 -6.91 11.11
N PRO A 71 2.57 -6.14 10.01
CA PRO A 71 2.19 -4.73 9.97
C PRO A 71 0.80 -4.44 10.52
N GLU A 72 -0.17 -5.31 10.29
CA GLU A 72 -1.53 -5.16 10.79
C GLU A 72 -1.64 -5.17 12.33
N ALA A 73 -0.69 -5.80 13.01
CA ALA A 73 -0.62 -5.79 14.48
C ALA A 73 0.00 -4.49 15.02
N HIS A 74 0.91 -3.89 14.26
CA HIS A 74 1.66 -2.70 14.67
C HIS A 74 1.01 -1.38 14.25
N SER A 75 0.19 -1.41 13.20
CA SER A 75 -0.45 -0.22 12.62
C SER A 75 -1.10 0.73 13.63
N PRO A 76 -1.80 0.26 14.70
CA PRO A 76 -2.39 1.16 15.71
C PRO A 76 -1.37 1.96 16.52
N TYR A 77 -0.12 1.55 16.53
CA TYR A 77 0.95 2.13 17.36
C TYR A 77 1.97 2.93 16.56
N ILE A 78 1.82 2.99 15.23
CA ILE A 78 2.71 3.74 14.35
C ILE A 78 2.50 5.23 14.57
N THR A 79 3.61 5.94 14.78
CA THR A 79 3.65 7.40 14.91
C THR A 79 4.43 8.08 13.79
N ALA A 80 5.24 7.32 13.05
CA ALA A 80 6.00 7.81 11.92
C ALA A 80 5.13 8.03 10.69
N ALA A 81 5.41 9.09 9.93
CA ALA A 81 4.81 9.29 8.61
C ALA A 81 5.12 8.09 7.70
N THR A 82 4.11 7.44 7.15
CA THR A 82 4.26 6.15 6.47
C THR A 82 3.86 6.24 5.01
N LEU A 83 4.78 5.87 4.11
CA LEU A 83 4.53 5.69 2.68
C LEU A 83 4.64 4.22 2.32
N TRP A 84 3.63 3.69 1.59
CA TRP A 84 3.67 2.35 1.05
C TRP A 84 3.71 2.38 -0.48
N LEU A 85 4.76 1.78 -1.05
CA LEU A 85 4.97 1.67 -2.49
C LEU A 85 4.84 0.22 -2.92
N ASN A 86 4.00 -0.06 -3.93
CA ASN A 86 3.69 -1.43 -4.31
C ASN A 86 3.45 -1.60 -5.81
N GLY A 87 3.48 -2.84 -6.28
CA GLY A 87 2.94 -3.23 -7.57
C GLY A 87 1.53 -3.80 -7.43
N THR A 88 0.63 -3.53 -8.36
CA THR A 88 -0.75 -4.05 -8.27
C THR A 88 -0.85 -5.56 -8.36
N ASN A 89 0.17 -6.23 -8.88
CA ASN A 89 0.28 -7.69 -9.00
C ASN A 89 1.35 -8.28 -8.07
N ASP A 90 1.75 -7.55 -7.05
CA ASP A 90 2.80 -8.01 -6.15
C ASP A 90 2.35 -9.21 -5.30
N HIS A 91 3.24 -10.18 -5.15
CA HIS A 91 3.00 -11.40 -4.37
C HIS A 91 3.24 -11.24 -2.87
N HIS A 92 3.96 -10.19 -2.47
CA HIS A 92 4.39 -9.96 -1.10
C HIS A 92 3.58 -8.87 -0.39
N GLY A 93 2.95 -7.98 -1.16
CA GLY A 93 2.13 -6.89 -0.66
C GLY A 93 0.84 -6.74 -1.47
N GLY A 94 -0.20 -7.49 -1.13
CA GLY A 94 -1.49 -7.34 -1.80
C GLY A 94 -2.15 -6.02 -1.43
N HIS A 95 -2.53 -5.22 -2.43
CA HIS A 95 -3.15 -3.93 -2.20
C HIS A 95 -4.53 -4.02 -1.54
N GLU A 96 -5.27 -5.12 -1.73
CA GLU A 96 -6.62 -5.32 -1.21
C GLU A 96 -6.74 -5.16 0.31
N ARG A 97 -5.73 -5.65 1.04
CA ARG A 97 -5.69 -5.61 2.50
C ARG A 97 -4.61 -4.68 3.05
N GLY A 98 -3.59 -4.39 2.24
CA GLY A 98 -2.50 -3.53 2.67
C GLY A 98 -2.97 -2.14 3.09
N GLU A 99 -3.96 -1.60 2.39
CA GLU A 99 -4.58 -0.32 2.72
C GLU A 99 -5.34 -0.33 4.05
N ASP A 100 -5.82 -1.49 4.51
CA ASP A 100 -6.50 -1.61 5.80
C ASP A 100 -5.58 -1.31 6.99
N ASN A 101 -4.26 -1.37 6.80
CA ASN A 101 -3.31 -0.96 7.84
C ASN A 101 -3.47 0.51 8.19
N PHE A 102 -3.65 1.35 7.18
CA PHE A 102 -3.78 2.81 7.37
C PHE A 102 -5.07 3.20 8.10
N LYS A 103 -6.12 2.41 7.95
CA LYS A 103 -7.38 2.60 8.68
C LYS A 103 -7.24 2.42 10.20
N LYS A 104 -6.14 1.78 10.63
CA LYS A 104 -5.82 1.54 12.04
C LYS A 104 -4.91 2.60 12.64
N PHE A 105 -4.38 3.50 11.84
CA PHE A 105 -3.50 4.56 12.33
C PHE A 105 -4.24 5.52 13.25
N GLN A 106 -3.53 6.05 14.22
CA GLN A 106 -4.07 7.11 15.06
C GLN A 106 -4.35 8.37 14.23
N PRO A 107 -5.39 9.15 14.57
CA PRO A 107 -5.67 10.41 13.90
C PRO A 107 -4.46 11.33 13.87
N GLY A 108 -4.20 11.95 12.70
CA GLY A 108 -3.10 12.88 12.51
C GLY A 108 -1.77 12.27 12.10
N VAL A 109 -1.62 10.95 12.10
CA VAL A 109 -0.41 10.30 11.54
C VAL A 109 -0.45 10.41 10.02
N PRO A 110 0.55 11.06 9.38
CA PRO A 110 0.59 11.19 7.93
C PRO A 110 0.83 9.83 7.27
N TRP A 111 0.06 9.53 6.24
CA TRP A 111 0.27 8.32 5.46
C TRP A 111 -0.20 8.49 4.02
N ASP A 112 0.43 7.74 3.14
CA ASP A 112 0.01 7.61 1.75
C ASP A 112 0.49 6.31 1.12
N PHE A 113 0.00 6.00 -0.08
CA PHE A 113 0.47 4.88 -0.88
C PHE A 113 0.49 5.23 -2.37
N ALA A 114 1.35 4.52 -3.11
CA ALA A 114 1.33 4.56 -4.56
C ALA A 114 1.56 3.15 -5.13
N HIS A 115 0.72 2.76 -6.08
CA HIS A 115 0.79 1.47 -6.73
C HIS A 115 1.19 1.62 -8.20
N GLN A 116 2.21 0.88 -8.60
CA GLN A 116 2.56 0.74 -10.00
C GLN A 116 1.62 -0.26 -10.67
N ALA A 117 0.82 0.21 -11.62
CA ALA A 117 -0.13 -0.63 -12.33
C ALA A 117 0.59 -1.74 -13.13
N ARG A 118 -0.02 -2.94 -13.17
CA ARG A 118 0.47 -4.11 -13.91
C ARG A 118 1.87 -4.58 -13.52
N ALA A 119 2.36 -4.14 -12.37
CA ALA A 119 3.68 -4.51 -11.88
C ALA A 119 3.57 -5.60 -10.81
N HIS A 120 4.48 -6.56 -10.88
CA HIS A 120 4.74 -7.51 -9.82
C HIS A 120 5.62 -6.86 -8.73
N HIS A 121 6.73 -7.48 -8.40
CA HIS A 121 7.69 -6.97 -7.41
C HIS A 121 8.57 -5.86 -8.00
N ASP A 122 7.92 -4.81 -8.53
CA ASP A 122 8.55 -3.69 -9.20
C ASP A 122 7.82 -2.37 -8.90
N THR A 123 8.59 -1.34 -8.57
CA THR A 123 8.13 0.03 -8.30
C THR A 123 8.98 1.06 -9.08
N SER A 124 9.66 0.64 -10.13
CA SER A 124 10.60 1.48 -10.90
C SER A 124 9.95 2.74 -11.50
N LYS A 125 8.65 2.66 -11.82
CA LYS A 125 7.89 3.79 -12.37
C LYS A 125 7.32 4.74 -11.30
N LEU A 126 7.48 4.43 -10.01
CA LEU A 126 6.99 5.31 -8.94
C LEU A 126 7.97 6.47 -8.62
N GLY A 127 9.03 6.61 -9.42
CA GLY A 127 9.91 7.77 -9.44
C GLY A 127 10.54 8.09 -8.07
N ASN A 128 10.50 9.35 -7.70
CA ASN A 128 11.14 9.90 -6.51
C ASN A 128 10.25 9.90 -5.26
N ASN A 129 9.09 9.22 -5.26
CA ASN A 129 8.13 9.28 -4.16
C ASN A 129 8.76 9.02 -2.80
N ALA A 130 9.59 7.98 -2.69
CA ALA A 130 10.27 7.66 -1.42
C ALA A 130 11.20 8.78 -0.96
N LYS A 131 11.97 9.36 -1.88
CA LYS A 131 12.88 10.47 -1.57
C LYS A 131 12.10 11.70 -1.12
N LEU A 132 11.09 12.10 -1.86
CA LEU A 132 10.26 13.27 -1.54
C LEU A 132 9.54 13.10 -0.19
N TRP A 133 9.02 11.90 0.08
CA TRP A 133 8.39 11.59 1.38
C TRP A 133 9.35 11.77 2.55
N LEU A 134 10.56 11.20 2.42
CA LEU A 134 11.57 11.32 3.46
C LEU A 134 12.07 12.77 3.60
N GLU A 135 12.25 13.49 2.50
CA GLU A 135 12.64 14.91 2.54
C GLU A 135 11.57 15.77 3.24
N LYS A 136 10.30 15.53 2.98
CA LYS A 136 9.19 16.22 3.64
C LYS A 136 9.16 15.92 5.15
N HIS A 137 9.11 14.66 5.52
CA HIS A 137 8.78 14.25 6.89
C HIS A 137 10.00 14.08 7.81
N VAL A 138 11.19 13.87 7.27
CA VAL A 138 12.43 13.74 8.06
C VAL A 138 13.21 15.06 8.07
N LEU A 139 13.31 15.72 6.91
CA LEU A 139 14.10 16.95 6.79
C LEU A 139 13.25 18.22 6.96
N GLY A 140 11.93 18.09 6.98
CA GLY A 140 11.02 19.24 7.10
C GLY A 140 11.02 20.15 5.88
N LYS A 141 11.37 19.62 4.69
CA LYS A 141 11.32 20.41 3.46
C LYS A 141 9.87 20.73 3.08
N ASP A 142 9.66 21.91 2.55
CA ASP A 142 8.38 22.29 1.95
C ASP A 142 8.22 21.55 0.61
N ILE A 143 7.60 20.38 0.67
CA ILE A 143 7.26 19.54 -0.47
C ILE A 143 5.75 19.61 -0.67
N ASP A 144 5.33 20.05 -1.84
CA ASP A 144 3.94 20.01 -2.28
C ASP A 144 3.57 18.55 -2.61
N TRP A 145 3.21 17.81 -1.55
CA TRP A 145 2.76 16.43 -1.71
C TRP A 145 1.31 16.41 -2.18
N PRO A 146 0.99 15.73 -3.27
CA PRO A 146 -0.36 15.76 -3.83
C PRO A 146 -1.39 15.18 -2.85
N ALA A 147 -2.50 15.87 -2.70
CA ALA A 147 -3.63 15.31 -1.97
C ALA A 147 -4.31 14.22 -2.79
N ARG A 148 -4.85 13.22 -2.13
CA ARG A 148 -5.58 12.14 -2.78
C ARG A 148 -6.80 12.68 -3.49
N PRO A 149 -7.11 12.17 -4.68
CA PRO A 149 -8.35 12.52 -5.37
C PRO A 149 -9.56 12.01 -4.59
N VAL A 150 -10.65 12.71 -4.67
CA VAL A 150 -11.94 12.19 -4.23
C VAL A 150 -12.45 11.26 -5.31
N THR A 151 -12.82 10.04 -4.93
CA THR A 151 -13.34 9.03 -5.87
C THR A 151 -14.71 8.55 -5.42
N GLU A 152 -15.59 8.33 -6.39
CA GLU A 152 -16.92 7.80 -6.20
C GLU A 152 -17.23 6.79 -7.29
N ILE A 153 -17.83 5.65 -6.95
CA ILE A 153 -18.35 4.69 -7.92
C ILE A 153 -19.86 4.79 -7.92
N LYS A 154 -20.43 4.99 -9.10
CA LYS A 154 -21.88 4.98 -9.36
C LYS A 154 -22.21 3.88 -10.36
N LEU A 155 -23.45 3.42 -10.32
CA LEU A 155 -23.99 2.56 -11.38
C LEU A 155 -24.79 3.43 -12.34
N ASP A 156 -24.59 3.25 -13.63
CA ASP A 156 -25.44 3.85 -14.64
C ASP A 156 -26.84 3.20 -14.68
N ALA A 157 -27.71 3.65 -15.57
CA ALA A 157 -29.07 3.12 -15.72
C ALA A 157 -29.10 1.63 -16.12
N ASN A 158 -28.02 1.08 -16.64
CA ASN A 158 -27.86 -0.32 -17.03
C ASN A 158 -27.14 -1.16 -15.98
N GLY A 159 -26.78 -0.56 -14.84
CA GLY A 159 -26.01 -1.23 -13.77
C GLY A 159 -24.50 -1.33 -14.06
N VAL A 160 -23.98 -0.58 -15.00
CA VAL A 160 -22.54 -0.53 -15.31
C VAL A 160 -21.85 0.44 -14.36
N PRO A 161 -20.75 0.03 -13.70
CA PRO A 161 -20.01 0.92 -12.80
C PRO A 161 -19.32 2.07 -13.55
N GLU A 162 -19.55 3.29 -13.07
CA GLU A 162 -18.84 4.50 -13.46
C GLU A 162 -17.97 4.98 -12.30
N LEU A 163 -16.67 5.14 -12.55
CA LEU A 163 -15.73 5.72 -11.59
C LEU A 163 -15.60 7.23 -11.83
N HIS A 164 -16.06 8.03 -10.87
CA HIS A 164 -15.88 9.47 -10.86
C HIS A 164 -14.64 9.84 -10.05
N ILE A 165 -13.71 10.57 -10.65
CA ILE A 165 -12.46 10.99 -10.01
C ILE A 165 -12.41 12.52 -10.01
N LYS A 166 -12.28 13.12 -8.83
CA LYS A 166 -12.09 14.55 -8.65
C LYS A 166 -10.73 14.81 -8.02
N PRO A 167 -9.71 15.16 -8.81
CA PRO A 167 -8.40 15.50 -8.29
C PRO A 167 -8.43 16.83 -7.53
N SER A 168 -7.52 16.99 -6.57
CA SER A 168 -7.39 18.22 -5.77
C SER A 168 -6.77 19.38 -6.57
N SER A 169 -5.94 19.08 -7.56
CA SER A 169 -5.22 20.05 -8.39
C SER A 169 -5.24 19.60 -9.85
N PRO A 170 -6.40 19.71 -10.55
CA PRO A 170 -6.56 19.19 -11.89
C PRO A 170 -5.61 19.85 -12.91
N GLU A 171 -5.17 21.07 -12.65
CA GLU A 171 -4.24 21.82 -13.50
C GLU A 171 -2.81 21.25 -13.48
N LYS A 172 -2.48 20.43 -12.48
CA LYS A 172 -1.17 19.78 -12.35
C LYS A 172 -1.12 18.39 -12.95
N ILE A 173 -2.24 17.88 -13.47
CA ILE A 173 -2.35 16.53 -14.01
C ILE A 173 -2.03 16.55 -15.50
N GLU A 174 -0.92 15.92 -15.86
CA GLU A 174 -0.48 15.77 -17.25
C GLU A 174 -1.18 14.60 -17.96
N SER A 175 -1.40 13.51 -17.25
CA SER A 175 -2.07 12.32 -17.79
C SER A 175 -2.89 11.59 -16.72
N LEU A 176 -3.92 10.90 -17.16
CA LEU A 176 -4.75 10.03 -16.35
C LEU A 176 -4.88 8.66 -17.01
N GLU A 177 -4.49 7.64 -16.28
CA GLU A 177 -4.67 6.26 -16.70
C GLU A 177 -5.58 5.56 -15.69
N VAL A 178 -6.59 4.85 -16.18
CA VAL A 178 -7.51 4.09 -15.35
C VAL A 178 -7.47 2.63 -15.76
N TYR A 179 -7.36 1.78 -14.78
CA TYR A 179 -7.31 0.33 -14.99
C TYR A 179 -8.42 -0.35 -14.19
N ASN A 180 -9.01 -1.37 -14.79
CA ASN A 180 -9.99 -2.23 -14.14
C ASN A 180 -9.63 -3.69 -14.25
N SER A 181 -10.14 -4.50 -13.35
CA SER A 181 -9.95 -5.95 -13.35
C SER A 181 -11.22 -6.64 -12.93
N PHE A 182 -11.50 -7.81 -13.53
CA PHE A 182 -12.71 -8.58 -13.27
C PHE A 182 -12.39 -9.96 -12.67
N LYS A 183 -13.17 -10.35 -11.67
CA LYS A 183 -13.35 -11.73 -11.17
C LYS A 183 -12.08 -12.48 -10.72
N GLU A 184 -10.89 -11.86 -10.71
CA GLU A 184 -9.67 -12.52 -10.25
C GLU A 184 -9.37 -12.14 -8.80
N SER A 185 -9.51 -13.10 -7.91
CA SER A 185 -9.25 -12.90 -6.49
C SER A 185 -7.76 -12.91 -6.14
N ASN A 186 -6.95 -13.54 -6.99
CA ASN A 186 -5.50 -13.58 -6.81
C ASN A 186 -4.87 -12.36 -7.49
N ASN A 187 -4.33 -11.43 -6.70
CA ASN A 187 -3.71 -10.22 -7.24
C ASN A 187 -2.50 -10.49 -8.14
N VAL A 188 -1.74 -11.56 -7.92
CA VAL A 188 -0.57 -11.91 -8.75
C VAL A 188 -0.96 -12.21 -10.20
N GLY A 189 -2.04 -12.96 -10.38
CA GLY A 189 -2.56 -13.35 -11.71
C GLY A 189 -3.54 -12.35 -12.31
N ARG A 190 -3.86 -11.26 -11.62
CA ARG A 190 -4.91 -10.33 -12.03
C ARG A 190 -4.56 -9.60 -13.32
N LEU A 191 -5.42 -9.72 -14.31
CA LEU A 191 -5.31 -8.96 -15.55
C LEU A 191 -5.96 -7.60 -15.39
N TRP A 192 -5.17 -6.56 -15.54
CA TRP A 192 -5.61 -5.18 -15.54
C TRP A 192 -5.82 -4.68 -16.97
N LEU A 193 -7.04 -4.29 -17.27
CA LEU A 193 -7.46 -3.74 -18.55
C LEU A 193 -7.48 -2.22 -18.48
N ASP A 194 -7.13 -1.57 -19.58
CA ASP A 194 -7.31 -0.13 -19.70
C ASP A 194 -8.80 0.21 -19.74
N ALA A 195 -9.20 1.12 -18.87
CA ALA A 195 -10.51 1.71 -18.93
C ALA A 195 -10.46 3.02 -19.74
N LYS A 196 -11.50 3.29 -20.55
CA LYS A 196 -11.61 4.60 -21.21
C LYS A 196 -11.91 5.66 -20.15
N ALA A 197 -11.08 6.68 -20.10
CA ALA A 197 -11.30 7.85 -19.26
C ALA A 197 -11.76 9.03 -20.14
N GLU A 198 -12.79 9.73 -19.71
CA GLU A 198 -13.28 10.95 -20.35
C GLU A 198 -13.17 12.11 -19.36
N LYS A 199 -12.65 13.24 -19.83
CA LYS A 199 -12.64 14.48 -19.05
C LYS A 199 -14.00 15.17 -19.25
N LYS A 200 -14.73 15.32 -18.18
CA LYS A 200 -15.99 16.09 -18.16
C LYS A 200 -15.76 17.50 -17.62
#